data_037364c81ca50bb3f202c1823f412049
#
_entry.id   037364c81ca50bb3f202c1823f412049
#
_cell.length_a   1.000
_cell.length_b   1.000
_cell.length_c   1.000
_cell.angle_alpha   90.00
_cell.angle_beta   90.00
_cell.angle_gamma   90.00
#
_symmetry.space_group_name_H-M   'P 1'
#
loop_
_entity.id
_entity.type
_entity.pdbx_description
1 polymer ?
#
loop_
_entity_poly.entity_id
_entity_poly.type
_entity_poly.pdbx_seq_one_letter_code
_entity_poly.pdbx_strand_id
1 'polypeptide(L)'
;MIDEIVLNDLKPKDFIEEVKNKKNKIRLMGFGHRVYKSYDPRAKVLKKSTEDLFKDLKIKSKELEIAKEIEELALNDSYFKEKNLYPNVDFYSGILLKALNIPTTMFTPIFAVGRTVGWLSQWKEMIEDAVSYTHLTLPTSQYV
;
A
#
# COMPACT_ATOMS: atom_id res chain seq x y z
N MET A 1 5.45 10.18 5.65
CA MET A 1 4.08 10.71 5.64
C MET A 1 3.40 10.60 7.00
N ILE A 2 2.95 9.42 7.48
CA ILE A 2 2.26 9.32 8.80
C ILE A 2 3.18 9.81 9.91
N ASP A 3 4.45 9.42 9.93
CA ASP A 3 5.43 9.92 10.89
C ASP A 3 5.61 11.44 10.85
N GLU A 4 5.56 12.05 9.69
CA GLU A 4 5.63 13.51 9.53
C GLU A 4 4.39 14.19 10.10
N ILE A 5 3.21 13.61 9.91
CA ILE A 5 1.96 14.10 10.49
C ILE A 5 2.03 14.05 12.01
N VAL A 6 2.53 12.92 12.56
CA VAL A 6 2.70 12.75 14.02
C VAL A 6 3.73 13.71 14.57
N LEU A 7 4.90 13.85 13.92
CA LEU A 7 6.00 14.69 14.37
C LEU A 7 5.66 16.19 14.35
N ASN A 8 4.88 16.62 13.35
CA ASN A 8 4.50 18.02 13.17
C ASN A 8 3.14 18.35 13.80
N ASP A 9 2.53 17.40 14.52
CA ASP A 9 1.20 17.51 15.13
C ASP A 9 0.14 18.08 14.15
N LEU A 10 0.25 17.66 12.87
CA LEU A 10 -0.66 18.10 11.82
C LEU A 10 -2.01 17.40 11.98
N LYS A 11 -3.10 18.14 11.77
CA LYS A 11 -4.43 17.53 11.74
C LYS A 11 -4.62 16.77 10.42
N PRO A 12 -5.14 15.53 10.45
CA PRO A 12 -5.40 14.75 9.25
C PRO A 12 -6.24 15.48 8.18
N LYS A 13 -7.19 16.32 8.62
CA LYS A 13 -8.01 17.13 7.72
C LYS A 13 -7.18 18.16 6.95
N ASP A 14 -6.30 18.88 7.63
CA ASP A 14 -5.46 19.91 7.01
C ASP A 14 -4.50 19.27 6.01
N PHE A 15 -3.95 18.09 6.34
CA PHE A 15 -3.11 17.31 5.44
C PHE A 15 -3.88 16.87 4.17
N ILE A 16 -5.11 16.40 4.30
CA ILE A 16 -5.96 16.04 3.14
C ILE A 16 -6.22 17.26 2.24
N GLU A 17 -6.45 18.44 2.81
CA GLU A 17 -6.62 19.67 2.02
C GLU A 17 -5.31 20.07 1.31
N GLU A 18 -4.16 19.91 1.95
CA GLU A 18 -2.86 20.14 1.31
C GLU A 18 -2.61 19.18 0.13
N VAL A 19 -2.98 17.91 0.27
CA VAL A 19 -2.88 16.93 -0.82
C VAL A 19 -3.75 17.31 -2.01
N LYS A 20 -4.93 17.89 -1.78
CA LYS A 20 -5.81 18.38 -2.85
C LYS A 20 -5.24 19.61 -3.57
N ASN A 21 -4.40 20.37 -2.89
CA ASN A 21 -3.77 21.56 -3.46
C ASN A 21 -2.64 21.19 -4.41
N LYS A 22 -2.90 21.22 -5.72
CA LYS A 22 -1.93 20.86 -6.76
C LYS A 22 -0.61 21.64 -6.72
N LYS A 23 -0.57 22.80 -6.05
CA LYS A 23 0.65 23.62 -5.94
C LYS A 23 1.69 22.98 -5.02
N ASN A 24 1.27 22.25 -4.00
CA ASN A 24 2.17 21.76 -2.94
C ASN A 24 2.91 20.47 -3.30
N LYS A 25 2.64 19.84 -4.46
CA LYS A 25 3.24 18.56 -4.89
C LYS A 25 3.21 17.43 -3.85
N ILE A 26 2.43 17.58 -2.77
CA ILE A 26 2.26 16.58 -1.73
C ILE A 26 1.36 15.47 -2.28
N ARG A 27 1.74 14.22 -2.03
CA ARG A 27 0.97 13.05 -2.45
C ARG A 27 0.51 12.26 -1.25
N LEU A 28 -0.72 11.77 -1.29
CA LEU A 28 -1.22 10.80 -0.33
C LEU A 28 -0.58 9.43 -0.65
N MET A 29 0.49 9.10 0.08
CA MET A 29 1.22 7.85 -0.10
C MET A 29 0.39 6.67 0.42
N GLY A 30 0.45 5.53 -0.28
CA GLY A 30 -0.36 4.36 0.06
C GLY A 30 -1.78 4.38 -0.50
N PHE A 31 -2.09 5.33 -1.40
CA PHE A 31 -3.36 5.43 -2.09
C PHE A 31 -3.20 5.31 -3.60
N GLY A 32 -4.18 4.66 -4.23
CA GLY A 32 -4.20 4.39 -5.65
C GLY A 32 -3.44 3.13 -6.04
N HIS A 33 -3.85 2.52 -7.13
CA HIS A 33 -3.24 1.33 -7.67
C HIS A 33 -3.27 1.35 -9.20
N ARG A 34 -2.24 0.80 -9.83
CA ARG A 34 -2.17 0.77 -11.31
C ARG A 34 -3.27 -0.09 -11.93
N VAL A 35 -3.58 -1.22 -11.31
CA VAL A 35 -4.57 -2.19 -11.79
C VAL A 35 -5.93 -2.01 -11.12
N TYR A 36 -5.97 -2.03 -9.79
CA TYR A 36 -7.23 -1.89 -9.05
C TYR A 36 -7.75 -0.46 -9.15
N LYS A 37 -8.99 -0.30 -9.63
CA LYS A 37 -9.72 0.98 -9.71
C LYS A 37 -10.72 1.13 -8.56
N SER A 38 -10.72 0.20 -7.64
CA SER A 38 -11.51 0.17 -6.40
C SER A 38 -10.59 -0.14 -5.22
N TYR A 39 -11.15 -0.35 -4.04
CA TYR A 39 -10.40 -0.69 -2.84
C TYR A 39 -9.59 -1.98 -3.03
N ASP A 40 -8.28 -1.94 -2.74
CA ASP A 40 -7.39 -3.09 -2.86
C ASP A 40 -7.79 -4.16 -1.81
N PRO A 41 -8.17 -5.39 -2.23
CA PRO A 41 -8.59 -6.44 -1.30
C PRO A 41 -7.48 -6.81 -0.30
N ARG A 42 -6.22 -6.65 -0.67
CA ARG A 42 -5.07 -6.92 0.21
C ARG A 42 -4.96 -5.87 1.32
N ALA A 43 -5.31 -4.61 1.03
CA ALA A 43 -5.32 -3.55 2.04
C ALA A 43 -6.35 -3.82 3.15
N LYS A 44 -7.48 -4.46 2.81
CA LYS A 44 -8.48 -4.91 3.78
C LYS A 44 -7.93 -5.94 4.77
N VAL A 45 -7.19 -6.93 4.24
CA VAL A 45 -6.56 -7.98 5.07
C VAL A 45 -5.50 -7.35 5.96
N LEU A 46 -4.63 -6.49 5.40
CA LEU A 46 -3.58 -5.81 6.16
C LEU A 46 -4.14 -4.89 7.24
N LYS A 47 -5.22 -4.16 6.96
CA LYS A 47 -5.91 -3.34 7.97
C LYS A 47 -6.32 -4.19 9.16
N LYS A 48 -7.02 -5.29 8.90
CA LYS A 48 -7.47 -6.21 9.95
C LYS A 48 -6.29 -6.79 10.73
N SER A 49 -5.25 -7.30 10.03
CA SER A 49 -4.05 -7.85 10.67
C SER A 49 -3.33 -6.80 11.53
N THR A 50 -3.29 -5.54 11.08
CA THR A 50 -2.73 -4.44 11.86
C THR A 50 -3.54 -4.21 13.12
N GLU A 51 -4.86 -4.13 13.02
CA GLU A 51 -5.73 -3.93 14.17
C GLU A 51 -5.63 -5.07 15.19
N ASP A 52 -5.59 -6.32 14.72
CA ASP A 52 -5.46 -7.50 15.57
C ASP A 52 -4.10 -7.51 16.29
N LEU A 53 -3.00 -7.21 15.56
CA LEU A 53 -1.66 -7.09 16.15
C LEU A 53 -1.60 -6.04 17.28
N PHE A 54 -2.17 -4.84 17.04
CA PHE A 54 -2.15 -3.79 18.07
C PHE A 54 -3.02 -4.15 19.28
N LYS A 55 -4.11 -4.91 19.10
CA LYS A 55 -4.90 -5.45 20.21
C LYS A 55 -4.10 -6.47 21.02
N ASP A 56 -3.43 -7.41 20.34
CA ASP A 56 -2.65 -8.46 20.99
C ASP A 56 -1.45 -7.89 21.76
N LEU A 57 -0.77 -6.91 21.18
CA LEU A 57 0.34 -6.20 21.81
C LEU A 57 -0.11 -5.20 22.90
N LYS A 58 -1.41 -4.92 23.00
CA LYS A 58 -1.99 -3.91 23.91
C LYS A 58 -1.34 -2.52 23.76
N ILE A 59 -0.90 -2.19 22.55
CA ILE A 59 -0.25 -0.91 22.24
C ILE A 59 -1.30 0.06 21.68
N LYS A 60 -1.34 1.27 22.25
CA LYS A 60 -2.05 2.39 21.61
C LYS A 60 -1.08 3.10 20.67
N SER A 61 -1.43 3.20 19.41
CA SER A 61 -0.61 3.87 18.39
C SER A 61 -1.34 5.06 17.81
N LYS A 62 -0.75 6.25 17.96
CA LYS A 62 -1.22 7.46 17.31
C LYS A 62 -1.19 7.30 15.78
N GLU A 63 -0.18 6.62 15.25
CA GLU A 63 -0.02 6.37 13.82
C GLU A 63 -1.20 5.60 13.24
N LEU A 64 -1.68 4.57 13.96
CA LEU A 64 -2.84 3.79 13.53
C LEU A 64 -4.13 4.61 13.58
N GLU A 65 -4.32 5.43 14.61
CA GLU A 65 -5.48 6.31 14.74
C GLU A 65 -5.52 7.34 13.60
N ILE A 66 -4.39 8.01 13.34
CA ILE A 66 -4.23 8.97 12.26
C ILE A 66 -4.47 8.29 10.89
N ALA A 67 -3.95 7.09 10.69
CA ALA A 67 -4.15 6.36 9.45
C ALA A 67 -5.65 6.05 9.21
N LYS A 68 -6.37 5.62 10.23
CA LYS A 68 -7.81 5.37 10.13
C LYS A 68 -8.59 6.64 9.81
N GLU A 69 -8.25 7.76 10.44
CA GLU A 69 -8.88 9.05 10.17
C GLU A 69 -8.60 9.53 8.75
N ILE A 70 -7.35 9.40 8.26
CA ILE A 70 -7.00 9.75 6.89
C ILE A 70 -7.77 8.86 5.89
N GLU A 71 -7.85 7.55 6.13
CA GLU A 71 -8.61 6.64 5.29
C GLU A 71 -10.08 7.05 5.23
N GLU A 72 -10.70 7.31 6.37
CA GLU A 72 -12.11 7.71 6.43
C GLU A 72 -12.36 9.03 5.70
N LEU A 73 -11.53 10.03 5.93
CA LEU A 73 -11.61 11.31 5.24
C LEU A 73 -11.46 11.15 3.72
N ALA A 74 -10.46 10.38 3.27
CA ALA A 74 -10.23 10.17 1.84
C ALA A 74 -11.35 9.37 1.18
N LEU A 75 -11.89 8.34 1.85
CA LEU A 75 -12.99 7.53 1.33
C LEU A 75 -14.32 8.30 1.25
N ASN A 76 -14.50 9.34 2.04
CA ASN A 76 -15.69 10.17 2.01
C ASN A 76 -15.58 11.37 1.06
N ASP A 77 -14.38 11.75 0.65
CA ASP A 77 -14.12 12.91 -0.20
C ASP A 77 -14.31 12.58 -1.69
N SER A 78 -15.03 13.45 -2.42
CA SER A 78 -15.33 13.31 -3.85
C SER A 78 -14.05 13.32 -4.72
N TYR A 79 -13.06 14.15 -4.38
CA TYR A 79 -11.80 14.24 -5.12
C TYR A 79 -11.07 12.91 -5.24
N PHE A 80 -11.00 12.14 -4.14
CA PHE A 80 -10.33 10.83 -4.15
C PHE A 80 -11.19 9.77 -4.84
N LYS A 81 -12.51 9.83 -4.69
CA LYS A 81 -13.44 8.91 -5.39
C LYS A 81 -13.37 9.08 -6.90
N GLU A 82 -13.45 10.31 -7.41
CA GLU A 82 -13.38 10.60 -8.84
C GLU A 82 -12.06 10.15 -9.48
N LYS A 83 -10.97 10.19 -8.71
CA LYS A 83 -9.64 9.74 -9.16
C LYS A 83 -9.34 8.27 -8.87
N ASN A 84 -10.29 7.51 -8.32
CA ASN A 84 -10.10 6.11 -7.91
C ASN A 84 -8.91 5.92 -6.97
N LEU A 85 -8.69 6.85 -6.04
CA LEU A 85 -7.62 6.82 -5.07
C LEU A 85 -8.11 6.14 -3.79
N TYR A 86 -7.97 4.83 -3.74
CA TYR A 86 -8.30 3.98 -2.60
C TYR A 86 -7.03 3.48 -1.92
N PRO A 87 -7.07 3.13 -0.62
CA PRO A 87 -5.93 2.54 0.08
C PRO A 87 -5.41 1.30 -0.64
N ASN A 88 -4.11 1.22 -0.78
CA ASN A 88 -3.40 0.07 -1.33
C ASN A 88 -2.63 -0.70 -0.24
N VAL A 89 -1.87 -1.71 -0.64
CA VAL A 89 -1.11 -2.56 0.27
C VAL A 89 -0.10 -1.78 1.13
N ASP A 90 0.47 -0.70 0.61
CA ASP A 90 1.54 0.04 1.29
C ASP A 90 1.02 0.90 2.44
N PHE A 91 -0.28 1.24 2.45
CA PHE A 91 -0.85 2.14 3.45
C PHE A 91 -0.79 1.56 4.86
N TYR A 92 -1.20 0.31 5.05
CA TYR A 92 -1.18 -0.35 6.36
C TYR A 92 0.08 -1.18 6.62
N SER A 93 0.75 -1.67 5.57
CA SER A 93 1.94 -2.51 5.74
C SER A 93 3.07 -1.79 6.46
N GLY A 94 3.27 -0.49 6.19
CA GLY A 94 4.28 0.31 6.87
C GLY A 94 4.04 0.40 8.38
N ILE A 95 2.79 0.57 8.81
CA ILE A 95 2.42 0.64 10.23
C ILE A 95 2.60 -0.72 10.88
N LEU A 96 2.16 -1.80 10.20
CA LEU A 96 2.28 -3.17 10.66
C LEU A 96 3.74 -3.57 10.88
N LEU A 97 4.59 -3.34 9.88
CA LEU A 97 6.01 -3.70 9.95
C LEU A 97 6.76 -2.88 11.01
N LYS A 98 6.40 -1.61 11.16
CA LYS A 98 6.96 -0.75 12.22
C LYS A 98 6.57 -1.24 13.62
N ALA A 99 5.31 -1.68 13.80
CA ALA A 99 4.84 -2.26 15.06
C ALA A 99 5.58 -3.56 15.42
N LEU A 100 6.06 -4.29 14.44
CA LEU A 100 6.91 -5.47 14.59
C LEU A 100 8.40 -5.13 14.77
N ASN A 101 8.76 -3.86 14.96
CA ASN A 101 10.13 -3.36 15.07
C ASN A 101 11.01 -3.67 13.86
N ILE A 102 10.42 -3.81 12.68
CA ILE A 102 11.16 -4.01 11.43
C ILE A 102 11.63 -2.63 10.93
N PRO A 103 12.93 -2.43 10.71
CA PRO A 103 13.46 -1.18 10.19
C PRO A 103 12.88 -0.86 8.80
N THR A 104 12.62 0.42 8.50
CA THR A 104 12.06 0.85 7.22
C THR A 104 12.90 0.43 6.01
N THR A 105 14.22 0.31 6.19
CA THR A 105 15.16 -0.20 5.17
C THR A 105 14.90 -1.65 4.79
N MET A 106 14.22 -2.42 5.65
CA MET A 106 13.88 -3.83 5.43
C MET A 106 12.48 -4.05 4.84
N PHE A 107 11.70 -3.01 4.61
CA PHE A 107 10.33 -3.16 4.09
C PHE A 107 10.33 -3.81 2.70
N THR A 108 11.12 -3.29 1.76
CA THR A 108 11.25 -3.89 0.43
C THR A 108 11.80 -5.31 0.44
N PRO A 109 12.89 -5.63 1.20
CA PRO A 109 13.33 -7.02 1.39
C PRO A 109 12.24 -7.97 1.92
N ILE A 110 11.43 -7.54 2.88
CA ILE A 110 10.32 -8.36 3.41
C ILE A 110 9.27 -8.66 2.32
N PHE A 111 8.93 -7.67 1.49
CA PHE A 111 8.05 -7.91 0.35
C PHE A 111 8.66 -8.90 -0.65
N ALA A 112 9.96 -8.84 -0.90
CA ALA A 112 10.66 -9.80 -1.77
C ALA A 112 10.62 -11.23 -1.19
N VAL A 113 10.84 -11.39 0.12
CA VAL A 113 10.70 -12.69 0.81
C VAL A 113 9.29 -13.25 0.61
N GLY A 114 8.26 -12.44 0.86
CA GLY A 114 6.87 -12.86 0.64
C GLY A 114 6.55 -13.21 -0.81
N ARG A 115 7.20 -12.57 -1.78
CA ARG A 115 7.03 -12.84 -3.21
C ARG A 115 7.78 -14.09 -3.69
N THR A 116 8.80 -14.54 -2.99
CA THR A 116 9.67 -15.66 -3.40
C THR A 116 8.87 -16.93 -3.67
N VAL A 117 7.86 -17.24 -2.88
CA VAL A 117 6.98 -18.41 -3.09
C VAL A 117 6.27 -18.32 -4.45
N GLY A 118 5.77 -17.12 -4.81
CA GLY A 118 5.14 -16.90 -6.11
C GLY A 118 6.11 -17.06 -7.28
N TRP A 119 7.34 -16.59 -7.14
CA TRP A 119 8.37 -16.77 -8.17
C TRP A 119 8.74 -18.24 -8.34
N LEU A 120 8.91 -18.98 -7.23
CA LEU A 120 9.20 -20.41 -7.28
C LEU A 120 8.06 -21.21 -7.92
N SER A 121 6.81 -20.86 -7.62
CA SER A 121 5.64 -21.50 -8.24
C SER A 121 5.60 -21.27 -9.74
N GLN A 122 5.79 -20.03 -10.20
CA GLN A 122 5.84 -19.71 -11.62
C GLN A 122 7.02 -20.36 -12.34
N TRP A 123 8.18 -20.39 -11.69
CA TRP A 123 9.36 -21.09 -12.22
C TRP A 123 9.12 -22.59 -12.36
N LYS A 124 8.47 -23.21 -11.36
CA LYS A 124 8.09 -24.62 -11.42
C LYS A 124 7.13 -24.88 -12.59
N GLU A 125 6.05 -24.11 -12.70
CA GLU A 125 5.12 -24.19 -13.81
C GLU A 125 5.83 -24.08 -15.16
N MET A 126 6.75 -23.13 -15.30
CA MET A 126 7.53 -22.95 -16.53
C MET A 126 8.37 -24.17 -16.89
N ILE A 127 8.93 -24.89 -15.91
CA ILE A 127 9.73 -26.11 -16.16
C ILE A 127 8.82 -27.30 -16.51
N GLU A 128 7.67 -27.41 -15.85
CA GLU A 128 6.73 -28.51 -16.02
C GLU A 128 5.82 -28.34 -17.26
N ASP A 129 5.72 -27.13 -17.79
CA ASP A 129 4.93 -26.84 -18.98
C ASP A 129 5.67 -27.33 -20.25
N ALA A 130 5.02 -28.20 -21.00
CA ALA A 130 5.54 -28.71 -22.26
C ALA A 130 5.59 -27.64 -23.37
N VAL A 131 5.00 -26.47 -23.15
CA VAL A 131 5.00 -25.38 -24.13
C VAL A 131 6.32 -24.63 -24.09
N SER A 132 7.06 -24.64 -25.20
CA SER A 132 8.25 -23.81 -25.32
C SER A 132 7.90 -22.34 -25.29
N TYR A 133 8.45 -21.58 -24.32
CA TYR A 133 8.27 -20.13 -24.17
C TYR A 133 8.89 -19.29 -25.30
N THR A 134 9.41 -19.91 -26.37
CA THR A 134 10.03 -19.21 -27.49
C THR A 134 9.10 -18.26 -28.26
N HIS A 135 7.79 -18.37 -28.07
CA HIS A 135 6.80 -17.45 -28.67
C HIS A 135 6.17 -16.45 -27.67
N LEU A 136 6.60 -16.43 -26.41
CA LEU A 136 6.35 -15.35 -25.48
C LEU A 136 7.33 -14.18 -25.68
N THR A 137 7.72 -13.92 -26.90
CA THR A 137 8.25 -12.60 -27.23
C THR A 137 7.10 -11.62 -27.02
N LEU A 138 7.18 -10.87 -25.94
CA LEU A 138 6.33 -9.71 -25.76
C LEU A 138 6.38 -8.90 -27.05
N PRO A 139 5.24 -8.54 -27.67
CA PRO A 139 5.23 -7.64 -28.83
C PRO A 139 5.59 -6.23 -28.35
N THR A 140 6.85 -6.04 -27.96
CA THR A 140 7.39 -4.73 -27.56
C THR A 140 7.59 -3.81 -28.74
N SER A 141 7.46 -4.34 -29.98
CA SER A 141 7.62 -3.58 -31.23
C SER A 141 6.33 -3.01 -31.83
N GLN A 142 5.16 -3.23 -31.21
CA GLN A 142 3.89 -2.72 -31.76
C GLN A 142 3.34 -1.47 -31.07
N TYR A 143 4.09 -0.88 -30.14
CA TYR A 143 3.70 0.38 -29.49
C TYR A 143 4.80 1.42 -29.65
N VAL A 144 5.07 1.78 -30.90
CA VAL A 144 5.74 3.04 -31.27
C VAL A 144 4.71 3.93 -31.98
#